data_cb0bfdc2c5467f2772ac4a3f99abbe31
#
_entry.id   cb0bfdc2c5467f2772ac4a3f99abbe31
#
_cell.length_a   1.000
_cell.length_b   1.000
_cell.length_c   1.000
_cell.angle_alpha   90.00
_cell.angle_beta   90.00
_cell.angle_gamma   90.00
#
_symmetry.space_group_name_H-M   'P 1'
#
loop_
_entity.id
_entity.type
_entity.pdbx_description
1 polymer ?
#
loop_
_entity_poly.entity_id
_entity_poly.type
_entity_poly.pdbx_seq_one_letter_code
_entity_poly.pdbx_strand_id
1 'polypeptide(L)'
;ISKEYIDSQQHPQRVIQEPFKPSKERFGEKPFVQIDCLYGFACNPCEFACPHGAITKTSTSTVPQIDFGKCIGCMDCVYQCPGLAIFGYAPKKDWLFLPIEYFADEKQEVYLVDNQGKKLGNGIIEKILTKPNKTNIARVKSLDIHDEELLKVRGFIIKKNYPEPVVMEPTSYTREHEMYVCHCDDVTLGEIVNTIGERKFISVDEIKHTTRLGMGACRGKRCIRRLKQV
;
A
#
# COMPACT_ATOMS: atom_id res chain seq x y z
N ILE A 1 30.87 9.06 11.35
CA ILE A 1 30.19 7.78 11.16
C ILE A 1 30.95 7.08 10.06
N SER A 2 31.59 5.91 10.35
CA SER A 2 32.45 5.22 9.38
C SER A 2 31.60 4.60 8.26
N LYS A 3 32.19 4.52 7.06
CA LYS A 3 31.55 3.88 5.90
C LYS A 3 31.10 2.43 6.20
N GLU A 4 31.84 1.74 7.06
CA GLU A 4 31.51 0.40 7.56
C GLU A 4 30.22 0.35 8.40
N TYR A 5 29.89 1.42 9.13
CA TYR A 5 28.62 1.50 9.90
C TYR A 5 27.42 1.68 8.95
N ILE A 6 27.59 2.39 7.84
CA ILE A 6 26.55 2.58 6.82
C ILE A 6 26.32 1.27 6.05
N ASP A 7 27.38 0.54 5.71
CA ASP A 7 27.28 -0.74 5.00
C ASP A 7 26.74 -1.88 5.89
N SER A 8 26.86 -1.77 7.23
CA SER A 8 26.27 -2.74 8.16
C SER A 8 24.77 -2.53 8.41
N GLN A 9 24.22 -1.38 8.06
CA GLN A 9 22.78 -1.13 8.01
C GLN A 9 22.23 -1.75 6.72
N GLN A 10 22.29 -3.09 6.65
CA GLN A 10 21.58 -3.82 5.60
C GLN A 10 20.13 -3.36 5.62
N HIS A 11 19.67 -2.76 4.52
CA HIS A 11 18.25 -2.53 4.31
C HIS A 11 17.51 -3.82 4.69
N PRO A 12 16.45 -3.76 5.49
CA PRO A 12 15.74 -4.95 5.88
C PRO A 12 15.43 -5.74 4.61
N GLN A 13 15.99 -6.95 4.51
CA GLN A 13 15.84 -7.77 3.32
C GLN A 13 14.35 -7.91 3.05
N ARG A 14 13.96 -7.62 1.81
CA ARG A 14 12.60 -7.85 1.34
C ARG A 14 12.25 -9.30 1.63
N VAL A 15 11.40 -9.55 2.61
CA VAL A 15 10.86 -10.87 2.87
C VAL A 15 9.84 -11.13 1.78
N ILE A 16 10.25 -11.81 0.71
CA ILE A 16 9.33 -12.29 -0.32
C ILE A 16 8.56 -13.46 0.30
N GLN A 17 7.59 -13.14 1.15
CA GLN A 17 6.56 -14.11 1.51
C GLN A 17 5.43 -13.96 0.52
N GLU A 18 5.02 -15.08 -0.07
CA GLU A 18 3.74 -15.10 -0.76
C GLU A 18 2.66 -14.63 0.24
N PRO A 19 1.80 -13.67 -0.14
CA PRO A 19 0.77 -13.21 0.77
C PRO A 19 -0.09 -14.40 1.20
N PHE A 20 -0.31 -14.50 2.52
CA PHE A 20 -1.18 -15.53 3.07
C PHE A 20 -2.53 -15.50 2.38
N LYS A 21 -2.96 -16.64 1.83
CA LYS A 21 -4.27 -16.79 1.18
C LYS A 21 -5.21 -17.57 2.08
N PRO A 22 -6.50 -17.23 2.13
CA PRO A 22 -7.50 -18.06 2.80
C PRO A 22 -7.65 -19.41 2.08
N SER A 23 -8.15 -20.43 2.78
CA SER A 23 -8.56 -21.68 2.12
C SER A 23 -9.67 -21.40 1.09
N LYS A 24 -9.87 -22.32 0.14
CA LYS A 24 -10.90 -22.17 -0.90
C LYS A 24 -12.31 -22.00 -0.29
N GLU A 25 -12.61 -22.75 0.76
CA GLU A 25 -13.89 -22.67 1.48
C GLU A 25 -14.04 -21.29 2.11
N ARG A 26 -13.01 -20.81 2.80
CA ARG A 26 -13.01 -19.50 3.47
C ARG A 26 -13.09 -18.34 2.51
N PHE A 27 -12.48 -18.47 1.32
CA PHE A 27 -12.46 -17.44 0.29
C PHE A 27 -13.87 -16.99 -0.12
N GLY A 28 -14.79 -17.94 -0.32
CA GLY A 28 -16.18 -17.67 -0.69
C GLY A 28 -17.14 -17.39 0.47
N GLU A 29 -16.71 -17.47 1.73
CA GLU A 29 -17.62 -17.42 2.89
C GLU A 29 -18.00 -15.98 3.28
N LYS A 30 -17.04 -15.18 3.63
CA LYS A 30 -17.23 -13.81 4.14
C LYS A 30 -16.05 -12.90 3.72
N PRO A 31 -16.22 -11.57 3.79
CA PRO A 31 -15.09 -10.65 3.51
C PRO A 31 -13.86 -10.95 4.38
N PHE A 32 -12.69 -10.61 3.89
CA PHE A 32 -11.43 -10.76 4.59
C PHE A 32 -10.42 -9.71 4.14
N VAL A 33 -9.28 -9.65 4.80
CA VAL A 33 -8.17 -8.79 4.38
C VAL A 33 -6.95 -9.63 4.03
N GLN A 34 -6.12 -9.11 3.14
CA GLN A 34 -4.81 -9.64 2.83
C GLN A 34 -3.76 -8.61 3.24
N ILE A 35 -2.66 -9.07 3.81
CA ILE A 35 -1.55 -8.24 4.26
C ILE A 35 -0.39 -8.45 3.30
N ASP A 36 0.04 -7.37 2.65
CA ASP A 36 1.17 -7.33 1.73
C ASP A 36 2.30 -6.46 2.31
N CYS A 37 2.60 -6.68 3.58
CA CYS A 37 3.67 -6.00 4.28
C CYS A 37 4.99 -6.70 3.96
N LEU A 38 5.84 -6.05 3.16
CA LEU A 38 7.05 -6.63 2.59
C LEU A 38 8.24 -6.64 3.55
N TYR A 39 8.18 -5.87 4.63
CA TYR A 39 9.31 -5.65 5.53
C TYR A 39 8.92 -5.85 6.99
N GLY A 40 9.83 -6.44 7.75
CA GLY A 40 9.71 -6.53 9.20
C GLY A 40 10.05 -5.20 9.87
N PHE A 41 9.14 -4.24 9.82
CA PHE A 41 9.29 -2.98 10.54
C PHE A 41 8.85 -3.09 11.99
N ALA A 42 9.39 -2.22 12.83
CA ALA A 42 8.86 -1.96 14.17
C ALA A 42 7.52 -1.18 14.09
N CYS A 43 6.51 -1.80 13.45
CA CYS A 43 5.20 -1.23 13.18
C CYS A 43 4.12 -2.27 13.48
N ASN A 44 3.13 -1.92 14.31
CA ASN A 44 2.08 -2.85 14.76
C ASN A 44 0.65 -2.28 14.80
N PRO A 45 0.30 -1.14 14.17
CA PRO A 45 -1.06 -0.59 14.24
C PRO A 45 -2.15 -1.56 13.78
N CYS A 46 -1.86 -2.46 12.82
CA CYS A 46 -2.81 -3.44 12.30
C CYS A 46 -3.17 -4.52 13.34
N GLU A 47 -2.22 -4.93 14.18
CA GLU A 47 -2.46 -5.88 15.27
C GLU A 47 -3.39 -5.26 16.32
N PHE A 48 -3.09 -4.04 16.79
CA PHE A 48 -3.92 -3.33 17.75
C PHE A 48 -5.29 -2.91 17.20
N ALA A 49 -5.40 -2.70 15.90
CA ALA A 49 -6.66 -2.32 15.26
C ALA A 49 -7.61 -3.50 15.10
N CYS A 50 -7.14 -4.74 15.21
CA CYS A 50 -7.97 -5.90 14.98
C CYS A 50 -8.80 -6.27 16.22
N PRO A 51 -10.12 -5.98 16.26
CA PRO A 51 -10.95 -6.26 17.45
C PRO A 51 -11.16 -7.76 17.69
N HIS A 52 -10.82 -8.60 16.70
CA HIS A 52 -11.00 -10.04 16.75
C HIS A 52 -9.70 -10.83 17.00
N GLY A 53 -8.56 -10.11 17.20
CA GLY A 53 -7.27 -10.74 17.37
C GLY A 53 -6.87 -11.65 16.20
N ALA A 54 -7.33 -11.31 14.99
CA ALA A 54 -7.01 -12.07 13.79
C ALA A 54 -5.62 -11.74 13.22
N ILE A 55 -5.02 -10.62 13.62
CA ILE A 55 -3.69 -10.22 13.16
C ILE A 55 -2.75 -10.29 14.35
N THR A 56 -1.63 -11.00 14.17
CA THR A 56 -0.61 -11.20 15.21
C THR A 56 0.79 -10.97 14.65
N LYS A 57 1.69 -10.53 15.52
CA LYS A 57 3.13 -10.44 15.25
C LYS A 57 3.89 -11.17 16.35
N THR A 58 4.88 -11.97 15.99
CA THR A 58 5.75 -12.66 16.96
C THR A 58 6.76 -11.71 17.62
N SER A 59 7.11 -10.63 16.92
CA SER A 59 7.87 -9.49 17.43
C SER A 59 7.54 -8.24 16.63
N THR A 60 7.96 -7.07 17.14
CA THR A 60 7.74 -5.79 16.43
C THR A 60 8.38 -5.76 15.05
N SER A 61 9.44 -6.54 14.83
CA SER A 61 10.21 -6.59 13.58
C SER A 61 9.77 -7.70 12.61
N THR A 62 8.70 -8.43 12.90
CA THR A 62 8.19 -9.49 12.02
C THR A 62 7.06 -8.99 11.13
N VAL A 63 6.86 -9.66 9.99
CA VAL A 63 5.69 -9.44 9.14
C VAL A 63 4.43 -9.91 9.89
N PRO A 64 3.35 -9.13 9.92
CA PRO A 64 2.11 -9.55 10.56
C PRO A 64 1.51 -10.76 9.85
N GLN A 65 1.01 -11.71 10.64
CA GLN A 65 0.30 -12.89 10.18
C GLN A 65 -1.20 -12.73 10.41
N ILE A 66 -2.02 -13.35 9.57
CA ILE A 66 -3.47 -13.30 9.66
C ILE A 66 -4.08 -14.69 9.86
N ASP A 67 -4.95 -14.80 10.85
CA ASP A 67 -5.84 -15.94 11.05
C ASP A 67 -7.17 -15.67 10.33
N PHE A 68 -7.38 -16.30 9.18
CA PHE A 68 -8.59 -16.14 8.38
C PHE A 68 -9.84 -16.67 9.06
N GLY A 69 -9.73 -17.59 10.00
CA GLY A 69 -10.85 -18.08 10.79
C GLY A 69 -11.45 -17.00 11.69
N LYS A 70 -10.59 -16.16 12.29
CA LYS A 70 -10.99 -15.05 13.15
C LYS A 70 -11.32 -13.78 12.36
N CYS A 71 -10.77 -13.60 11.16
CA CYS A 71 -11.00 -12.41 10.35
C CYS A 71 -12.44 -12.33 9.88
N ILE A 72 -13.14 -11.25 10.17
CA ILE A 72 -14.53 -11.00 9.71
C ILE A 72 -14.60 -9.96 8.57
N GLY A 73 -13.46 -9.39 8.15
CA GLY A 73 -13.42 -8.38 7.10
C GLY A 73 -14.02 -7.03 7.52
N CYS A 74 -13.83 -6.60 8.75
CA CYS A 74 -14.30 -5.28 9.23
C CYS A 74 -13.52 -4.08 8.68
N MET A 75 -12.38 -4.31 8.04
CA MET A 75 -11.47 -3.32 7.45
C MET A 75 -10.77 -2.38 8.44
N ASP A 76 -10.90 -2.57 9.77
CA ASP A 76 -10.27 -1.68 10.76
C ASP A 76 -8.74 -1.64 10.63
N CYS A 77 -8.10 -2.78 10.31
CA CYS A 77 -6.67 -2.85 10.03
C CYS A 77 -6.28 -2.09 8.74
N VAL A 78 -7.15 -2.03 7.71
CA VAL A 78 -6.92 -1.26 6.49
C VAL A 78 -6.90 0.23 6.82
N TYR A 79 -7.87 0.71 7.61
CA TYR A 79 -7.91 2.11 8.06
C TYR A 79 -6.69 2.54 8.87
N GLN A 80 -6.07 1.61 9.61
CA GLN A 80 -4.96 1.90 10.51
C GLN A 80 -3.59 1.73 9.88
N CYS A 81 -3.48 1.03 8.78
CA CYS A 81 -2.18 0.75 8.16
C CYS A 81 -1.54 2.03 7.61
N PRO A 82 -0.43 2.53 8.18
CA PRO A 82 0.22 3.74 7.66
C PRO A 82 0.94 3.49 6.33
N GLY A 83 1.30 2.22 6.05
CA GLY A 83 1.99 1.80 4.83
C GLY A 83 1.05 1.43 3.68
N LEU A 84 -0.29 1.50 3.87
CA LEU A 84 -1.29 1.09 2.87
C LEU A 84 -1.13 -0.35 2.37
N ALA A 85 -0.55 -1.22 3.20
CA ALA A 85 -0.16 -2.58 2.86
C ALA A 85 -1.24 -3.63 3.19
N ILE A 86 -2.47 -3.21 3.46
CA ILE A 86 -3.58 -4.10 3.79
C ILE A 86 -4.75 -3.79 2.87
N PHE A 87 -5.26 -4.83 2.22
CA PHE A 87 -6.30 -4.76 1.22
C PHE A 87 -7.46 -5.65 1.62
N GLY A 88 -8.69 -5.18 1.43
CA GLY A 88 -9.88 -5.95 1.75
C GLY A 88 -10.54 -6.54 0.52
N TYR A 89 -11.18 -7.70 0.70
CA TYR A 89 -11.82 -8.45 -0.38
C TYR A 89 -13.17 -9.00 0.07
N ALA A 90 -14.16 -8.89 -0.80
CA ALA A 90 -15.45 -9.55 -0.68
C ALA A 90 -15.77 -10.24 -2.01
N PRO A 91 -15.19 -11.43 -2.29
CA PRO A 91 -15.22 -12.07 -3.61
C PRO A 91 -16.63 -12.31 -4.15
N LYS A 92 -17.58 -12.77 -3.32
CA LYS A 92 -18.99 -12.97 -3.74
C LYS A 92 -19.67 -11.73 -4.33
N LYS A 93 -19.13 -10.54 -4.04
CA LYS A 93 -19.66 -9.26 -4.51
C LYS A 93 -18.72 -8.57 -5.51
N ASP A 94 -17.58 -9.19 -5.81
CA ASP A 94 -16.46 -8.60 -6.57
C ASP A 94 -16.01 -7.25 -5.99
N TRP A 95 -16.09 -7.08 -4.67
CA TRP A 95 -15.69 -5.88 -4.00
C TRP A 95 -14.26 -5.95 -3.50
N LEU A 96 -13.57 -4.86 -3.76
CA LEU A 96 -12.25 -4.55 -3.26
C LEU A 96 -12.36 -3.36 -2.29
N PHE A 97 -11.62 -3.42 -1.19
CA PHE A 97 -11.50 -2.32 -0.24
C PHE A 97 -10.04 -1.88 -0.24
N LEU A 98 -9.77 -0.81 -0.99
CA LEU A 98 -8.43 -0.34 -1.28
C LEU A 98 -8.15 0.95 -0.52
N PRO A 99 -7.04 1.03 0.25
CA PRO A 99 -6.67 2.25 0.94
C PRO A 99 -6.29 3.34 -0.07
N ILE A 100 -6.70 4.59 0.20
CA ILE A 100 -6.41 5.73 -0.66
C ILE A 100 -5.91 6.94 0.14
N GLU A 101 -4.96 7.67 -0.42
CA GLU A 101 -4.44 8.93 0.12
C GLU A 101 -4.54 10.09 -0.89
N TYR A 102 -5.25 9.88 -1.98
CA TYR A 102 -5.52 10.90 -3.01
C TYR A 102 -7.02 11.12 -3.18
N PHE A 103 -7.36 12.21 -3.88
CA PHE A 103 -8.75 12.52 -4.13
C PHE A 103 -9.32 11.57 -5.20
N ALA A 104 -10.42 10.93 -4.84
CA ALA A 104 -11.21 10.10 -5.74
C ALA A 104 -12.69 10.33 -5.40
N ASP A 105 -13.53 10.27 -6.40
CA ASP A 105 -14.97 10.46 -6.25
C ASP A 105 -15.71 9.13 -6.44
N GLU A 106 -16.87 9.02 -5.81
CA GLU A 106 -17.77 7.90 -6.05
C GLU A 106 -18.25 7.89 -7.52
N LYS A 107 -18.50 6.72 -8.05
CA LYS A 107 -18.91 6.46 -9.45
C LYS A 107 -17.82 6.70 -10.51
N GLN A 108 -16.59 7.01 -10.13
CA GLN A 108 -15.49 7.10 -11.08
C GLN A 108 -15.11 5.70 -11.59
N GLU A 109 -14.87 5.62 -12.90
CA GLU A 109 -14.27 4.44 -13.52
C GLU A 109 -12.77 4.43 -13.30
N VAL A 110 -12.23 3.24 -12.99
CA VAL A 110 -10.83 3.05 -12.66
C VAL A 110 -10.25 1.83 -13.38
N TYR A 111 -8.93 1.84 -13.56
CA TYR A 111 -8.16 0.64 -13.85
C TYR A 111 -7.72 0.02 -12.55
N LEU A 112 -7.97 -1.27 -12.37
CA LEU A 112 -7.44 -2.06 -11.27
C LEU A 112 -6.00 -2.44 -11.61
N VAL A 113 -5.10 -2.27 -10.65
CA VAL A 113 -3.66 -2.47 -10.87
C VAL A 113 -3.05 -3.35 -9.79
N ASP A 114 -1.94 -4.02 -10.13
CA ASP A 114 -1.11 -4.74 -9.17
C ASP A 114 -0.16 -3.79 -8.41
N ASN A 115 0.76 -4.36 -7.64
CA ASN A 115 1.77 -3.62 -6.88
C ASN A 115 2.85 -2.97 -7.77
N GLN A 116 2.91 -3.30 -9.05
CA GLN A 116 3.81 -2.68 -10.03
C GLN A 116 3.08 -1.64 -10.88
N GLY A 117 1.78 -1.41 -10.61
CA GLY A 117 0.93 -0.53 -11.39
C GLY A 117 0.49 -1.09 -12.74
N LYS A 118 0.77 -2.38 -13.00
CA LYS A 118 0.30 -3.05 -14.21
C LYS A 118 -1.22 -3.20 -14.14
N LYS A 119 -1.88 -2.78 -15.22
CA LYS A 119 -3.32 -2.95 -15.36
C LYS A 119 -3.69 -4.42 -15.36
N LEU A 120 -4.62 -4.78 -14.47
CA LEU A 120 -5.22 -6.10 -14.38
C LEU A 120 -6.63 -6.12 -14.97
N GLY A 121 -7.41 -5.05 -14.74
CA GLY A 121 -8.78 -4.97 -15.21
C GLY A 121 -9.42 -3.61 -14.96
N ASN A 122 -10.75 -3.58 -14.97
CA ASN A 122 -11.57 -2.40 -14.81
C ASN A 122 -12.41 -2.48 -13.54
N GLY A 123 -12.71 -1.31 -12.96
CA GLY A 123 -13.58 -1.21 -11.81
C GLY A 123 -14.32 0.12 -11.74
N ILE A 124 -15.25 0.22 -10.80
CA ILE A 124 -15.98 1.44 -10.48
C ILE A 124 -15.88 1.67 -8.97
N ILE A 125 -15.54 2.88 -8.56
CA ILE A 125 -15.62 3.28 -7.16
C ILE A 125 -17.07 3.41 -6.77
N GLU A 126 -17.56 2.48 -5.95
CA GLU A 126 -18.95 2.55 -5.48
C GLU A 126 -19.10 3.48 -4.29
N LYS A 127 -18.12 3.48 -3.40
CA LYS A 127 -18.18 4.28 -2.18
C LYS A 127 -16.79 4.61 -1.63
N ILE A 128 -16.66 5.81 -1.09
CA ILE A 128 -15.51 6.21 -0.28
C ILE A 128 -15.89 6.08 1.20
N LEU A 129 -15.19 5.23 1.90
CA LEU A 129 -15.37 4.98 3.33
C LEU A 129 -14.34 5.78 4.11
N THR A 130 -14.81 6.63 5.02
CA THR A 130 -13.96 7.53 5.81
C THR A 130 -14.13 7.28 7.29
N LYS A 131 -13.04 7.40 8.04
CA LYS A 131 -13.05 7.47 9.52
C LYS A 131 -12.18 8.63 9.97
N PRO A 132 -12.55 9.35 11.05
CA PRO A 132 -11.76 10.46 11.55
C PRO A 132 -10.30 10.05 11.82
N ASN A 133 -9.35 10.85 11.32
CA ASN A 133 -7.92 10.62 11.50
C ASN A 133 -7.39 9.25 11.02
N LYS A 134 -8.06 8.62 10.07
CA LYS A 134 -7.68 7.34 9.48
C LYS A 134 -7.49 7.48 7.97
N THR A 135 -6.84 6.49 7.36
CA THR A 135 -6.76 6.37 5.92
C THR A 135 -8.16 6.15 5.34
N ASN A 136 -8.49 6.81 4.24
CA ASN A 136 -9.73 6.55 3.53
C ASN A 136 -9.64 5.21 2.77
N ILE A 137 -10.77 4.55 2.60
CA ILE A 137 -10.88 3.30 1.83
C ILE A 137 -11.86 3.50 0.68
N ALA A 138 -11.42 3.20 -0.54
CA ALA A 138 -12.31 3.07 -1.67
C ALA A 138 -12.88 1.66 -1.72
N ARG A 139 -14.22 1.53 -1.69
CA ARG A 139 -14.88 0.30 -2.08
C ARG A 139 -15.08 0.31 -3.58
N VAL A 140 -14.33 -0.56 -4.26
CA VAL A 140 -14.33 -0.66 -5.72
C VAL A 140 -14.99 -1.96 -6.12
N LYS A 141 -15.95 -1.86 -7.04
CA LYS A 141 -16.55 -3.03 -7.72
C LYS A 141 -15.67 -3.39 -8.91
N SER A 142 -15.17 -4.62 -8.94
CA SER A 142 -14.54 -5.16 -10.15
C SER A 142 -15.58 -5.47 -11.22
N LEU A 143 -15.25 -5.21 -12.48
CA LEU A 143 -16.13 -5.42 -13.62
C LEU A 143 -15.76 -6.64 -14.46
N ASP A 144 -14.50 -7.04 -14.44
CA ASP A 144 -13.93 -8.04 -15.35
C ASP A 144 -12.88 -8.96 -14.68
N ILE A 145 -12.62 -8.75 -13.40
CA ILE A 145 -11.77 -9.63 -12.59
C ILE A 145 -12.62 -10.25 -11.49
N HIS A 146 -12.49 -11.55 -11.32
CA HIS A 146 -13.28 -12.32 -10.36
C HIS A 146 -12.40 -13.29 -9.57
N ASP A 147 -12.96 -13.86 -8.51
CA ASP A 147 -12.36 -14.92 -7.71
C ASP A 147 -10.93 -14.63 -7.22
N GLU A 148 -10.03 -15.58 -7.35
CA GLU A 148 -8.66 -15.47 -6.86
C GLU A 148 -7.84 -14.38 -7.57
N GLU A 149 -8.23 -13.97 -8.77
CA GLU A 149 -7.54 -12.90 -9.47
C GLU A 149 -7.70 -11.54 -8.78
N LEU A 150 -8.81 -11.33 -8.05
CA LEU A 150 -8.99 -10.16 -7.21
C LEU A 150 -7.84 -9.99 -6.20
N LEU A 151 -7.23 -11.09 -5.74
CA LEU A 151 -6.12 -11.06 -4.79
C LEU A 151 -4.82 -10.47 -5.34
N LYS A 152 -4.73 -10.27 -6.64
CA LYS A 152 -3.57 -9.61 -7.28
C LYS A 152 -3.69 -8.09 -7.26
N VAL A 153 -4.91 -7.57 -7.09
CA VAL A 153 -5.16 -6.12 -7.10
C VAL A 153 -4.58 -5.49 -5.83
N ARG A 154 -3.81 -4.41 -6.02
CA ARG A 154 -3.17 -3.64 -4.94
C ARG A 154 -3.56 -2.17 -4.94
N GLY A 155 -4.21 -1.71 -5.99
CA GLY A 155 -4.62 -0.32 -6.11
C GLY A 155 -5.48 -0.10 -7.33
N PHE A 156 -5.77 1.16 -7.58
CA PHE A 156 -6.45 1.57 -8.81
C PHE A 156 -5.93 2.92 -9.30
N ILE A 157 -6.15 3.18 -10.58
CA ILE A 157 -5.85 4.45 -11.24
C ILE A 157 -7.12 4.96 -11.88
N ILE A 158 -7.46 6.23 -11.65
CA ILE A 158 -8.63 6.86 -12.27
C ILE A 158 -8.40 6.92 -13.78
N LYS A 159 -9.34 6.39 -14.59
CA LYS A 159 -9.16 6.30 -16.05
C LYS A 159 -8.81 7.62 -16.71
N LYS A 160 -9.39 8.73 -16.22
CA LYS A 160 -9.12 10.08 -16.74
C LYS A 160 -7.67 10.53 -16.51
N ASN A 161 -7.00 9.96 -15.53
CA ASN A 161 -5.64 10.33 -15.08
C ASN A 161 -4.62 9.21 -15.35
N TYR A 162 -4.97 8.22 -16.20
CA TYR A 162 -4.00 7.17 -16.53
C TYR A 162 -2.86 7.81 -17.33
N PRO A 163 -1.67 7.96 -16.75
CA PRO A 163 -0.57 8.57 -17.46
C PRO A 163 -0.11 7.63 -18.57
N GLU A 164 0.18 8.17 -19.75
CA GLU A 164 1.07 7.49 -20.66
C GLU A 164 2.40 7.22 -19.93
N PRO A 165 3.06 6.08 -20.16
CA PRO A 165 4.31 5.76 -19.48
C PRO A 165 5.32 6.87 -19.78
N VAL A 166 5.57 7.72 -18.77
CA VAL A 166 6.62 8.73 -18.85
C VAL A 166 7.94 7.98 -18.67
N VAL A 167 8.68 7.86 -19.77
CA VAL A 167 10.07 7.41 -19.70
C VAL A 167 10.87 8.57 -19.09
N MET A 168 11.08 8.53 -17.78
CA MET A 168 12.00 9.47 -17.14
C MET A 168 13.42 9.00 -17.44
N GLU A 169 14.17 9.80 -18.18
CA GLU A 169 15.61 9.62 -18.26
C GLU A 169 16.23 9.84 -16.87
N PRO A 170 17.22 9.04 -16.46
CA PRO A 170 17.88 9.25 -15.17
C PRO A 170 18.49 10.65 -15.12
N THR A 171 17.88 11.51 -14.32
CA THR A 171 18.36 12.88 -14.12
C THR A 171 19.65 12.86 -13.29
N SER A 172 20.65 13.65 -13.71
CA SER A 172 21.88 13.86 -12.96
C SER A 172 21.57 14.36 -11.56
N TYR A 173 22.27 13.82 -10.57
CA TYR A 173 22.13 14.19 -9.15
C TYR A 173 22.38 15.69 -8.98
N THR A 174 21.38 16.43 -8.51
CA THR A 174 21.48 17.86 -8.23
C THR A 174 21.28 18.12 -6.73
N ARG A 175 21.65 19.31 -6.23
CA ARG A 175 21.41 19.70 -4.82
C ARG A 175 19.95 19.60 -4.40
N GLU A 176 19.02 19.67 -5.32
CA GLU A 176 17.58 19.49 -5.07
C GLU A 176 17.28 18.08 -4.56
N HIS A 177 18.07 17.06 -4.95
CA HIS A 177 17.91 15.69 -4.48
C HIS A 177 18.24 15.51 -2.98
N GLU A 178 18.96 16.42 -2.36
CA GLU A 178 19.24 16.41 -0.91
C GLU A 178 18.08 16.97 -0.08
N MET A 179 17.04 17.52 -0.74
CA MET A 179 15.89 18.09 -0.04
C MET A 179 15.07 17.00 0.64
N TYR A 180 14.84 17.16 1.93
CA TYR A 180 13.98 16.25 2.70
C TYR A 180 12.52 16.45 2.32
N VAL A 181 11.88 15.38 1.82
CA VAL A 181 10.44 15.29 1.57
C VAL A 181 9.72 14.84 2.82
N CYS A 182 10.30 13.86 3.54
CA CYS A 182 9.80 13.39 4.83
C CYS A 182 10.82 13.69 5.93
N HIS A 183 10.42 14.51 6.92
CA HIS A 183 11.26 14.80 8.10
C HIS A 183 11.02 13.83 9.27
N CYS A 184 10.07 12.90 9.17
CA CYS A 184 9.83 11.91 10.22
C CYS A 184 10.76 10.69 10.08
N ASP A 185 11.11 10.37 8.85
CA ASP A 185 11.94 9.22 8.47
C ASP A 185 13.11 9.65 7.57
N ASP A 186 13.44 10.95 7.56
CA ASP A 186 14.56 11.58 6.84
C ASP A 186 14.66 11.18 5.34
N VAL A 187 13.51 10.99 4.68
CA VAL A 187 13.44 10.61 3.26
C VAL A 187 13.69 11.83 2.38
N THR A 188 14.69 11.73 1.52
CA THR A 188 15.07 12.79 0.56
C THR A 188 14.32 12.63 -0.77
N LEU A 189 14.29 13.71 -1.56
CA LEU A 189 13.80 13.68 -2.94
C LEU A 189 14.63 12.72 -3.79
N GLY A 190 15.95 12.67 -3.58
CA GLY A 190 16.86 11.77 -4.30
C GLY A 190 16.53 10.30 -4.10
N GLU A 191 16.19 9.89 -2.86
CA GLU A 191 15.77 8.50 -2.60
C GLU A 191 14.47 8.16 -3.32
N ILE A 192 13.52 9.10 -3.38
CA ILE A 192 12.26 8.92 -4.10
C ILE A 192 12.52 8.81 -5.61
N VAL A 193 13.30 9.74 -6.17
CA VAL A 193 13.64 9.76 -7.61
C VAL A 193 14.40 8.49 -8.01
N ASN A 194 15.37 8.06 -7.21
CA ASN A 194 16.10 6.82 -7.47
C ASN A 194 15.17 5.60 -7.44
N THR A 195 14.24 5.56 -6.47
CA THR A 195 13.25 4.49 -6.40
C THR A 195 12.33 4.46 -7.62
N ILE A 196 11.98 5.62 -8.18
CA ILE A 196 11.19 5.74 -9.40
C ILE A 196 12.02 5.38 -10.64
N GLY A 197 13.26 5.91 -10.73
CA GLY A 197 14.12 5.80 -11.93
C GLY A 197 14.54 4.36 -12.28
N GLU A 198 14.56 3.46 -11.31
CA GLU A 198 14.87 2.04 -11.54
C GLU A 198 13.70 1.24 -12.14
N ARG A 199 12.52 1.85 -12.27
CA ARG A 199 11.28 1.14 -12.64
C ARG A 199 10.45 1.94 -13.65
N LYS A 200 9.88 1.24 -14.64
CA LYS A 200 9.01 1.84 -15.66
C LYS A 200 7.70 2.40 -15.09
N PHE A 201 7.26 1.89 -13.97
CA PHE A 201 6.08 2.35 -13.23
C PHE A 201 6.25 2.00 -11.76
N ILE A 202 5.87 2.92 -10.87
CA ILE A 202 5.89 2.69 -9.44
C ILE A 202 4.63 3.28 -8.80
N SER A 203 3.99 2.52 -7.93
CA SER A 203 2.88 3.01 -7.14
C SER A 203 3.36 3.86 -5.96
N VAL A 204 2.50 4.74 -5.46
CA VAL A 204 2.77 5.50 -4.23
C VAL A 204 3.05 4.55 -3.06
N ASP A 205 2.38 3.41 -3.02
CA ASP A 205 2.59 2.39 -1.98
C ASP A 205 3.97 1.78 -2.07
N GLU A 206 4.47 1.52 -3.26
CA GLU A 206 5.80 0.99 -3.45
C GLU A 206 6.89 2.01 -3.07
N ILE A 207 6.70 3.29 -3.40
CA ILE A 207 7.57 4.38 -2.91
C ILE A 207 7.56 4.41 -1.38
N LYS A 208 6.39 4.35 -0.75
CA LYS A 208 6.25 4.32 0.71
C LYS A 208 6.95 3.12 1.33
N HIS A 209 6.77 1.94 0.75
CA HIS A 209 7.41 0.71 1.25
C HIS A 209 8.93 0.73 1.09
N THR A 210 9.43 1.26 0.00
CA THR A 210 10.88 1.31 -0.28
C THR A 210 11.57 2.39 0.53
N THR A 211 10.99 3.59 0.62
CA THR A 211 11.60 4.76 1.25
C THR A 211 11.09 5.06 2.66
N ARG A 212 10.06 4.36 3.13
CA ARG A 212 9.32 4.65 4.37
C ARG A 212 8.59 6.01 4.35
N LEU A 213 8.47 6.65 3.19
CA LEU A 213 7.76 7.90 3.02
C LEU A 213 6.32 7.79 3.56
N GLY A 214 5.95 8.67 4.47
CA GLY A 214 4.60 8.70 5.04
C GLY A 214 4.33 7.70 6.18
N MET A 215 5.30 6.87 6.56
CA MET A 215 5.14 5.89 7.66
C MET A 215 5.46 6.48 9.04
N GLY A 216 6.07 7.65 9.12
CA GLY A 216 6.43 8.28 10.37
C GLY A 216 5.25 8.80 11.20
N ALA A 217 5.56 9.42 12.35
CA ALA A 217 4.59 9.86 13.37
C ALA A 217 3.46 10.78 12.82
N CYS A 218 3.73 11.56 11.76
CA CYS A 218 2.72 12.42 11.14
C CYS A 218 1.77 11.68 10.19
N ARG A 219 1.99 10.38 9.92
CA ARG A 219 1.18 9.53 9.04
C ARG A 219 0.99 10.13 7.64
N GLY A 220 2.04 10.62 7.02
CA GLY A 220 2.00 11.18 5.67
C GLY A 220 1.44 12.59 5.55
N LYS A 221 0.89 13.20 6.59
CA LYS A 221 0.21 14.51 6.51
C LYS A 221 1.07 15.64 5.93
N ARG A 222 2.38 15.57 6.06
CA ARG A 222 3.33 16.59 5.56
C ARG A 222 3.97 16.20 4.23
N CYS A 223 4.49 14.98 4.12
CA CYS A 223 5.26 14.54 2.96
C CYS A 223 4.39 14.28 1.73
N ILE A 224 3.17 13.75 1.87
CA ILE A 224 2.27 13.52 0.73
C ILE A 224 1.94 14.83 -0.01
N ARG A 225 1.78 15.95 0.70
CA ARG A 225 1.59 17.26 0.07
C ARG A 225 2.81 17.71 -0.74
N ARG A 226 4.02 17.44 -0.24
CA ARG A 226 5.27 17.77 -0.94
C ARG A 226 5.49 16.87 -2.15
N LEU A 227 5.19 15.57 -2.04
CA LEU A 227 5.29 14.63 -3.16
C LEU A 227 4.42 15.04 -4.36
N LYS A 228 3.31 15.73 -4.13
CA LYS A 228 2.45 16.24 -5.22
C LYS A 228 3.00 17.48 -5.93
N GLN A 229 4.06 18.09 -5.42
CA GLN A 229 4.70 19.28 -5.97
C GLN A 229 5.97 18.92 -6.76
N VAL A 230 6.37 17.67 -6.73
CA VAL A 230 7.46 17.04 -7.46
C VAL A 230 6.90 16.26 -8.65
#